data_835c0f36bf0149bbdbe48a2dd81b36a4
#
_entry.id   835c0f36bf0149bbdbe48a2dd81b36a4
#
_cell.length_a   1.000
_cell.length_b   1.000
_cell.length_c   1.000
_cell.angle_alpha   90.00
_cell.angle_beta   90.00
_cell.angle_gamma   90.00
#
_symmetry.space_group_name_H-M   'P 1'
#
loop_
_entity.id
_entity.type
_entity.pdbx_description
1 polymer ?
#
loop_
_entity_poly.entity_id
_entity_poly.type
_entity_poly.pdbx_seq_one_letter_code
_entity_poly.pdbx_strand_id
1 'polypeptide(L)'
;MKTLITLFLLTASLSLVSCNDGKLEKNISMYEKTWNEIINNGDIHLINASNFIDDITLVTSPENIVGIDNFKAYYQNFITGFSDIKFTVIQVFGQDDNIVKHWNFKGNHTGDFFGIPATGKSVDINGVTLVKMKDGKIAQEEDFMDNMVFMQQLGLLPNQENIAIIDGIYEAFGKGDIPTVLGMMTSDIIWNESSSSSYSDGNPYSSPDAVLNGVFKRLGEDNDYFKLENIKLSALGNDQVLATLNYDGKLKKTGETYQTTVVHLWTLKEEKVTAFQQYIGLGKQ
;
A
#
# COMPACT_ATOMS: atom_id res chain seq x y z
N MET A 1 83.80 -12.68 12.27
CA MET A 1 83.28 -11.33 12.26
C MET A 1 82.34 -11.18 11.05
N LYS A 2 81.11 -11.33 11.22
CA LYS A 2 79.99 -10.98 10.32
C LYS A 2 78.72 -11.68 10.87
N THR A 3 77.87 -10.96 11.37
CA THR A 3 76.39 -11.24 11.45
C THR A 3 75.81 -10.60 12.72
N LEU A 4 75.27 -9.46 12.57
CA LEU A 4 74.17 -8.94 13.44
C LEU A 4 73.75 -7.56 12.93
N ILE A 5 72.93 -7.50 11.91
CA ILE A 5 71.98 -6.35 11.62
C ILE A 5 70.96 -6.90 10.64
N THR A 6 69.82 -7.39 11.15
CA THR A 6 68.57 -7.44 10.42
C THR A 6 67.50 -8.02 11.36
N LEU A 7 66.95 -7.22 12.27
CA LEU A 7 65.65 -7.49 12.91
C LEU A 7 65.18 -6.25 13.68
N PHE A 8 64.73 -5.22 12.97
CA PHE A 8 63.99 -4.12 13.60
C PHE A 8 63.25 -3.29 12.54
N LEU A 9 62.29 -3.90 11.87
CA LEU A 9 61.34 -3.13 11.04
C LEU A 9 60.11 -3.99 10.72
N LEU A 10 59.36 -4.39 11.77
CA LEU A 10 58.03 -4.98 11.55
C LEU A 10 57.13 -4.87 12.78
N THR A 11 56.92 -3.66 13.32
CA THR A 11 56.00 -3.45 14.43
C THR A 11 55.22 -2.11 14.36
N ALA A 12 55.16 -1.45 13.20
CA ALA A 12 54.51 -0.14 13.09
C ALA A 12 53.21 -0.11 12.26
N SER A 13 52.67 -1.25 11.84
CA SER A 13 51.50 -1.28 10.94
C SER A 13 50.20 -1.84 11.54
N LEU A 14 50.16 -2.17 12.83
CA LEU A 14 48.94 -2.73 13.47
C LEU A 14 48.10 -1.77 14.31
N SER A 15 48.47 -0.51 14.43
CA SER A 15 47.78 0.43 15.32
C SER A 15 46.78 1.38 14.61
N LEU A 16 46.65 1.34 13.30
CA LEU A 16 45.73 2.23 12.56
C LEU A 16 44.33 1.64 12.33
N VAL A 17 44.18 0.32 12.40
CA VAL A 17 42.85 -0.32 12.21
C VAL A 17 41.96 -0.15 13.43
N SER A 18 42.49 -0.13 14.64
CA SER A 18 41.72 -0.06 15.88
C SER A 18 41.08 1.30 16.20
N CYS A 19 41.56 2.41 15.61
CA CYS A 19 40.96 3.73 15.84
C CYS A 19 39.72 4.01 14.98
N ASN A 20 39.61 3.36 13.81
CA ASN A 20 38.52 3.60 12.88
C ASN A 20 37.25 2.83 13.31
N ASP A 21 37.42 1.61 13.84
CA ASP A 21 36.27 0.79 14.32
C ASP A 21 35.54 1.46 15.47
N GLY A 22 36.26 2.04 16.42
CA GLY A 22 35.62 2.73 17.58
C GLY A 22 34.89 4.03 17.23
N LYS A 23 35.26 4.71 16.13
CA LYS A 23 34.52 5.90 15.63
C LYS A 23 33.23 5.46 14.97
N LEU A 24 33.28 4.44 14.11
CA LEU A 24 32.10 3.90 13.42
C LEU A 24 31.06 3.38 14.42
N GLU A 25 31.47 2.58 15.41
CA GLU A 25 30.56 2.08 16.45
C GLU A 25 29.85 3.20 17.22
N LYS A 26 30.56 4.28 17.57
CA LYS A 26 29.97 5.45 18.21
C LYS A 26 28.98 6.15 17.32
N ASN A 27 29.30 6.32 16.03
CA ASN A 27 28.41 6.94 15.05
C ASN A 27 27.13 6.11 14.87
N ILE A 28 27.24 4.79 14.73
CA ILE A 28 26.08 3.87 14.61
C ILE A 28 25.22 3.96 15.87
N SER A 29 25.80 3.84 17.07
CA SER A 29 25.08 3.88 18.34
C SER A 29 24.32 5.21 18.54
N MET A 30 24.97 6.34 18.22
CA MET A 30 24.33 7.67 18.29
C MET A 30 23.18 7.75 17.29
N TYR A 31 23.41 7.31 16.05
CA TYR A 31 22.45 7.35 14.97
C TYR A 31 21.19 6.53 15.29
N GLU A 32 21.36 5.26 15.70
CA GLU A 32 20.25 4.38 16.08
C GLU A 32 19.43 4.95 17.24
N LYS A 33 20.10 5.39 18.30
CA LYS A 33 19.43 5.98 19.46
C LYS A 33 18.64 7.21 19.07
N THR A 34 19.24 8.12 18.31
CA THR A 34 18.59 9.37 17.89
C THR A 34 17.32 9.10 17.10
N TRP A 35 17.37 8.24 16.08
CA TRP A 35 16.21 7.93 15.27
C TRP A 35 15.14 7.13 16.01
N ASN A 36 15.53 6.22 16.90
CA ASN A 36 14.57 5.52 17.75
C ASN A 36 13.74 6.48 18.61
N GLU A 37 14.38 7.46 19.24
CA GLU A 37 13.70 8.47 20.08
C GLU A 37 12.85 9.41 19.22
N ILE A 38 13.34 9.86 18.07
CA ILE A 38 12.59 10.75 17.18
C ILE A 38 11.28 10.08 16.72
N ILE A 39 11.35 8.86 16.20
CA ILE A 39 10.19 8.26 15.56
C ILE A 39 9.27 7.54 16.55
N ASN A 40 9.81 6.73 17.48
CA ASN A 40 8.96 5.96 18.40
C ASN A 40 8.41 6.80 19.55
N ASN A 41 9.17 7.82 20.03
CA ASN A 41 8.76 8.67 21.14
C ASN A 41 8.27 10.06 20.70
N GLY A 42 8.35 10.35 19.39
CA GLY A 42 7.95 11.63 18.83
C GLY A 42 8.85 12.80 19.21
N ASP A 43 10.10 12.52 19.70
CA ASP A 43 11.01 13.56 20.15
C ASP A 43 11.72 14.27 19.00
N ILE A 44 10.94 15.01 18.22
CA ILE A 44 11.41 15.77 17.07
C ILE A 44 12.45 16.85 17.46
N HIS A 45 12.56 17.20 18.73
CA HIS A 45 13.55 18.17 19.21
C HIS A 45 14.99 17.66 19.13
N LEU A 46 15.19 16.36 19.01
CA LEU A 46 16.50 15.74 18.75
C LEU A 46 17.07 16.06 17.37
N ILE A 47 16.23 16.53 16.44
CA ILE A 47 16.70 17.13 15.18
C ILE A 47 17.19 18.55 15.50
N ASN A 48 18.46 18.65 15.90
CA ASN A 48 19.11 19.87 16.33
C ASN A 48 20.63 19.81 16.08
N ALA A 49 21.32 20.94 16.28
CA ALA A 49 22.76 21.09 16.04
C ALA A 49 23.67 20.19 16.93
N SER A 50 23.14 19.49 17.93
CA SER A 50 23.91 18.51 18.70
C SER A 50 24.07 17.18 17.96
N ASN A 51 23.02 16.75 17.23
CA ASN A 51 22.98 15.47 16.54
C ASN A 51 23.16 15.58 15.02
N PHE A 52 22.85 16.74 14.43
CA PHE A 52 22.89 17.01 13.00
C PHE A 52 23.81 18.20 12.70
N ILE A 53 24.42 18.24 11.52
CA ILE A 53 25.11 19.45 11.06
C ILE A 53 24.08 20.49 10.63
N ASP A 54 24.45 21.77 10.63
CA ASP A 54 23.51 22.87 10.31
C ASP A 54 22.93 22.78 8.91
N ASP A 55 23.74 22.32 7.95
CA ASP A 55 23.39 22.10 6.54
C ASP A 55 23.05 20.65 6.21
N ILE A 56 22.53 19.91 7.19
CA ILE A 56 22.00 18.53 6.96
C ILE A 56 21.18 18.47 5.67
N THR A 57 21.44 17.45 4.86
CA THR A 57 20.77 17.28 3.59
C THR A 57 20.03 15.95 3.54
N LEU A 58 18.71 15.99 3.30
CA LEU A 58 17.96 14.84 2.82
C LEU A 58 17.99 14.87 1.30
N VAL A 59 18.62 13.85 0.72
CA VAL A 59 18.65 13.67 -0.74
C VAL A 59 17.30 13.16 -1.18
N THR A 60 16.60 13.94 -1.98
CA THR A 60 15.25 13.60 -2.48
C THR A 60 14.99 14.26 -3.85
N SER A 61 13.94 13.85 -4.52
CA SER A 61 13.54 14.38 -5.83
C SER A 61 12.21 15.14 -5.69
N PRO A 62 12.00 16.25 -6.43
CA PRO A 62 12.88 16.86 -7.44
C PRO A 62 14.03 17.70 -6.85
N GLU A 63 13.98 18.08 -5.58
CA GLU A 63 14.97 18.92 -4.92
C GLU A 63 15.31 18.36 -3.53
N ASN A 64 16.58 18.57 -3.12
CA ASN A 64 17.03 18.17 -1.80
C ASN A 64 16.42 19.08 -0.72
N ILE A 65 16.17 18.50 0.46
CA ILE A 65 15.79 19.24 1.65
C ILE A 65 17.06 19.56 2.44
N VAL A 66 17.37 20.84 2.62
CA VAL A 66 18.61 21.30 3.25
C VAL A 66 18.32 22.12 4.48
N GLY A 67 19.13 21.91 5.53
CA GLY A 67 19.10 22.62 6.81
C GLY A 67 18.17 21.98 7.85
N ILE A 68 18.53 22.17 9.10
CA ILE A 68 17.88 21.52 10.27
C ILE A 68 16.38 21.79 10.30
N ASP A 69 15.93 23.02 10.07
CA ASP A 69 14.53 23.38 10.20
C ASP A 69 13.67 22.69 9.12
N ASN A 70 14.15 22.67 7.87
CA ASN A 70 13.45 22.01 6.76
C ASN A 70 13.45 20.49 6.94
N PHE A 71 14.57 19.91 7.37
CA PHE A 71 14.70 18.49 7.66
C PHE A 71 13.75 18.08 8.80
N LYS A 72 13.69 18.87 9.85
CA LYS A 72 12.75 18.68 10.96
C LYS A 72 11.29 18.75 10.51
N ALA A 73 10.94 19.76 9.71
CA ALA A 73 9.58 19.91 9.16
C ALA A 73 9.17 18.71 8.29
N TYR A 74 10.10 18.14 7.52
CA TYR A 74 9.84 16.94 6.72
C TYR A 74 9.46 15.74 7.61
N TYR A 75 10.27 15.41 8.61
CA TYR A 75 9.99 14.25 9.49
C TYR A 75 8.82 14.49 10.45
N GLN A 76 8.48 15.75 10.75
CA GLN A 76 7.29 16.08 11.52
C GLN A 76 6.02 15.53 10.87
N ASN A 77 5.94 15.46 9.52
CA ASN A 77 4.78 14.90 8.82
C ASN A 77 4.55 13.41 9.16
N PHE A 78 5.61 12.64 9.38
CA PHE A 78 5.47 11.23 9.81
C PHE A 78 4.92 11.14 11.22
N ILE A 79 5.39 11.99 12.14
CA ILE A 79 4.96 11.98 13.55
C ILE A 79 3.51 12.46 13.70
N THR A 80 3.10 13.48 12.93
CA THR A 80 1.74 14.03 13.02
C THR A 80 0.74 13.29 12.13
N GLY A 81 1.20 12.69 11.04
CA GLY A 81 0.36 11.96 10.09
C GLY A 81 -0.07 10.59 10.57
N PHE A 82 0.71 9.98 11.48
CA PHE A 82 0.47 8.60 11.91
C PHE A 82 0.32 8.48 13.43
N SER A 83 -0.57 7.59 13.87
CA SER A 83 -0.66 7.11 15.25
C SER A 83 -0.12 5.68 15.36
N ASP A 84 0.06 5.21 16.62
CA ASP A 84 0.55 3.85 16.92
C ASP A 84 1.84 3.49 16.18
N ILE A 85 2.72 4.48 16.04
CA ILE A 85 3.97 4.33 15.31
C ILE A 85 4.86 3.29 16.00
N LYS A 86 5.37 2.36 15.17
CA LYS A 86 6.42 1.44 15.56
C LYS A 86 7.51 1.46 14.50
N PHE A 87 8.62 2.08 14.84
CA PHE A 87 9.83 2.08 14.01
C PHE A 87 10.83 1.05 14.55
N THR A 88 11.30 0.18 13.69
CA THR A 88 12.25 -0.87 14.05
C THR A 88 13.48 -0.79 13.15
N VAL A 89 14.63 -0.61 13.74
CA VAL A 89 15.91 -0.79 13.04
C VAL A 89 16.19 -2.28 12.98
N ILE A 90 16.21 -2.83 11.76
CA ILE A 90 16.41 -4.26 11.51
C ILE A 90 17.89 -4.59 11.48
N GLN A 91 18.68 -3.72 10.81
CA GLN A 91 20.13 -3.90 10.66
C GLN A 91 20.78 -2.55 10.39
N VAL A 92 21.93 -2.33 10.99
CA VAL A 92 22.82 -1.19 10.70
C VAL A 92 24.23 -1.71 10.49
N PHE A 93 24.89 -1.18 9.50
CA PHE A 93 26.32 -1.41 9.25
C PHE A 93 26.91 -0.19 8.53
N GLY A 94 28.22 -0.13 8.47
CA GLY A 94 28.87 1.02 7.82
C GLY A 94 30.35 0.83 7.59
N GLN A 95 30.95 1.82 6.97
CA GLN A 95 32.36 1.94 6.77
C GLN A 95 32.76 3.42 6.81
N ASP A 96 33.79 3.74 7.61
CA ASP A 96 34.24 5.11 7.82
C ASP A 96 33.14 6.03 8.34
N ASP A 97 32.74 7.03 7.58
CA ASP A 97 31.67 7.97 7.88
C ASP A 97 30.35 7.64 7.13
N ASN A 98 30.26 6.47 6.50
CA ASN A 98 29.05 6.04 5.82
C ASN A 98 28.35 4.93 6.61
N ILE A 99 27.04 5.08 6.79
CA ILE A 99 26.19 4.12 7.48
C ILE A 99 25.05 3.73 6.55
N VAL A 100 24.63 2.47 6.61
CA VAL A 100 23.42 1.95 5.97
C VAL A 100 22.52 1.41 7.06
N LYS A 101 21.29 1.91 7.10
CA LYS A 101 20.24 1.46 8.02
C LYS A 101 19.14 0.78 7.23
N HIS A 102 18.82 -0.48 7.55
CA HIS A 102 17.62 -1.17 7.12
C HIS A 102 16.57 -1.07 8.23
N TRP A 103 15.38 -0.64 7.91
CA TRP A 103 14.33 -0.34 8.88
C TRP A 103 12.95 -0.81 8.43
N ASN A 104 12.04 -0.92 9.41
CA ASN A 104 10.62 -1.09 9.19
C ASN A 104 9.86 0.03 9.92
N PHE A 105 8.84 0.57 9.27
CA PHE A 105 7.92 1.56 9.81
C PHE A 105 6.49 1.03 9.73
N LYS A 106 5.78 1.06 10.87
CA LYS A 106 4.35 0.76 10.97
C LYS A 106 3.64 1.93 11.63
N GLY A 107 2.39 2.16 11.23
CA GLY A 107 1.54 3.18 11.84
C GLY A 107 0.16 3.21 11.20
N ASN A 108 -0.76 3.93 11.83
CA ASN A 108 -2.10 4.18 11.29
C ASN A 108 -2.16 5.64 10.80
N HIS A 109 -2.56 5.84 9.55
CA HIS A 109 -2.66 7.18 8.94
C HIS A 109 -3.90 7.91 9.48
N THR A 110 -3.71 8.68 10.55
CA THR A 110 -4.80 9.33 11.31
C THR A 110 -4.73 10.85 11.32
N GLY A 111 -3.67 11.44 10.76
CA GLY A 111 -3.49 12.89 10.60
C GLY A 111 -3.21 13.28 9.15
N ASP A 112 -2.98 14.56 8.90
CA ASP A 112 -2.50 15.03 7.60
C ASP A 112 -1.06 14.57 7.36
N PHE A 113 -0.79 14.01 6.17
CA PHE A 113 0.53 13.57 5.75
C PHE A 113 0.88 14.20 4.40
N PHE A 114 1.72 15.23 4.41
CA PHE A 114 2.07 16.02 3.22
C PHE A 114 0.86 16.52 2.40
N GLY A 115 -0.20 16.97 3.09
CA GLY A 115 -1.43 17.45 2.46
C GLY A 115 -2.42 16.34 2.08
N ILE A 116 -2.11 15.08 2.41
CA ILE A 116 -3.02 13.96 2.25
C ILE A 116 -3.85 13.83 3.52
N PRO A 117 -5.18 14.02 3.48
CA PRO A 117 -6.04 13.83 4.65
C PRO A 117 -5.99 12.41 5.20
N ALA A 118 -6.21 12.26 6.50
CA ALA A 118 -6.23 10.96 7.18
C ALA A 118 -7.11 9.93 6.44
N THR A 119 -6.53 8.80 6.05
CA THR A 119 -7.25 7.71 5.37
C THR A 119 -7.76 6.63 6.32
N GLY A 120 -7.29 6.64 7.58
CA GLY A 120 -7.58 5.60 8.57
C GLY A 120 -6.92 4.25 8.28
N LYS A 121 -6.08 4.17 7.24
CA LYS A 121 -5.39 2.92 6.84
C LYS A 121 -4.12 2.71 7.64
N SER A 122 -3.77 1.43 7.84
CA SER A 122 -2.50 1.04 8.44
C SER A 122 -1.43 0.84 7.37
N VAL A 123 -0.19 1.17 7.71
CA VAL A 123 0.98 0.92 6.86
C VAL A 123 1.98 0.02 7.58
N ASP A 124 2.67 -0.82 6.79
CA ASP A 124 3.78 -1.67 7.20
C ASP A 124 4.79 -1.72 6.06
N ILE A 125 5.82 -0.87 6.15
CA ILE A 125 6.79 -0.68 5.07
C ILE A 125 8.22 -0.88 5.55
N ASN A 126 9.05 -1.41 4.67
CA ASN A 126 10.49 -1.51 4.87
C ASN A 126 11.21 -0.47 4.02
N GLY A 127 12.35 -0.02 4.51
CA GLY A 127 13.21 0.88 3.76
C GLY A 127 14.66 0.77 4.15
N VAL A 128 15.49 1.44 3.38
CA VAL A 128 16.94 1.57 3.61
C VAL A 128 17.28 3.05 3.58
N THR A 129 18.10 3.50 4.53
CA THR A 129 18.66 4.86 4.53
C THR A 129 20.16 4.78 4.33
N LEU A 130 20.68 5.53 3.36
CA LEU A 130 22.10 5.83 3.23
C LEU A 130 22.42 7.09 4.01
N VAL A 131 23.42 7.01 4.89
CA VAL A 131 23.75 8.09 5.83
C VAL A 131 25.20 8.48 5.66
N LYS A 132 25.49 9.77 5.67
CA LYS A 132 26.85 10.31 5.83
C LYS A 132 26.96 11.01 7.15
N MET A 133 28.02 10.65 7.90
CA MET A 133 28.38 11.29 9.16
C MET A 133 29.48 12.32 8.92
N LYS A 134 29.47 13.38 9.72
CA LYS A 134 30.57 14.37 9.77
C LYS A 134 30.77 14.82 11.21
N ASP A 135 31.98 14.66 11.70
CA ASP A 135 32.37 15.05 13.06
C ASP A 135 31.45 14.50 14.16
N GLY A 136 30.97 13.24 13.99
CA GLY A 136 30.08 12.57 14.93
C GLY A 136 28.62 13.01 14.83
N LYS A 137 28.24 13.79 13.80
CA LYS A 137 26.87 14.26 13.57
C LYS A 137 26.36 13.70 12.23
N ILE A 138 25.04 13.63 12.10
CA ILE A 138 24.36 13.24 10.85
C ILE A 138 24.46 14.41 9.87
N ALA A 139 25.02 14.14 8.69
CA ALA A 139 25.32 15.17 7.68
C ALA A 139 24.47 15.01 6.40
N GLN A 140 24.10 13.80 6.04
CA GLN A 140 23.24 13.53 4.89
C GLN A 140 22.48 12.24 5.11
N GLU A 141 21.25 12.21 4.63
CA GLU A 141 20.42 11.01 4.52
C GLU A 141 19.81 10.89 3.13
N GLU A 142 19.59 9.67 2.71
CA GLU A 142 18.84 9.33 1.49
C GLU A 142 18.01 8.09 1.77
N ASP A 143 16.69 8.24 1.77
CA ASP A 143 15.75 7.17 2.09
C ASP A 143 15.24 6.47 0.82
N PHE A 144 15.25 5.15 0.85
CA PHE A 144 14.71 4.29 -0.19
C PHE A 144 13.63 3.38 0.40
N MET A 145 12.45 3.43 -0.19
CA MET A 145 11.34 2.54 0.15
C MET A 145 10.49 2.29 -1.10
N ASP A 146 9.65 1.28 -1.06
CA ASP A 146 8.68 1.05 -2.13
C ASP A 146 7.51 2.04 -2.00
N ASN A 147 7.61 3.15 -2.73
CA ASN A 147 6.59 4.20 -2.73
C ASN A 147 5.24 3.70 -3.27
N MET A 148 5.22 2.73 -4.22
CA MET A 148 3.97 2.18 -4.73
C MET A 148 3.25 1.38 -3.65
N VAL A 149 3.97 0.49 -2.95
CA VAL A 149 3.41 -0.28 -1.82
C VAL A 149 2.92 0.67 -0.72
N PHE A 150 3.68 1.73 -0.41
CA PHE A 150 3.27 2.72 0.58
C PHE A 150 1.96 3.44 0.19
N MET A 151 1.88 3.95 -1.05
CA MET A 151 0.69 4.62 -1.58
C MET A 151 -0.52 3.67 -1.66
N GLN A 152 -0.29 2.39 -2.01
CA GLN A 152 -1.33 1.36 -2.02
C GLN A 152 -1.87 1.10 -0.62
N GLN A 153 -0.99 0.95 0.39
CA GLN A 153 -1.41 0.76 1.78
C GLN A 153 -2.16 1.97 2.34
N LEU A 154 -1.76 3.19 1.95
CA LEU A 154 -2.50 4.43 2.27
C LEU A 154 -3.85 4.54 1.58
N GLY A 155 -4.10 3.72 0.57
CA GLY A 155 -5.34 3.79 -0.16
C GLY A 155 -5.40 4.82 -1.27
N LEU A 156 -4.26 5.24 -1.75
CA LEU A 156 -4.14 6.29 -2.76
C LEU A 156 -3.95 5.73 -4.18
N LEU A 157 -3.70 4.43 -4.30
CA LEU A 157 -3.61 3.74 -5.58
C LEU A 157 -4.77 2.74 -5.74
N PRO A 158 -5.28 2.57 -6.96
CA PRO A 158 -6.30 1.57 -7.27
C PRO A 158 -5.81 0.16 -6.92
N ASN A 159 -6.64 -0.61 -6.22
CA ASN A 159 -6.31 -2.00 -5.88
C ASN A 159 -6.50 -2.92 -7.09
N GLN A 160 -5.39 -3.32 -7.71
CA GLN A 160 -5.40 -4.22 -8.88
C GLN A 160 -5.82 -5.66 -8.52
N GLU A 161 -5.63 -6.09 -7.27
CA GLU A 161 -6.05 -7.41 -6.79
C GLU A 161 -7.59 -7.53 -6.82
N ASN A 162 -8.30 -6.47 -6.44
CA ASN A 162 -9.76 -6.44 -6.52
C ASN A 162 -10.27 -6.57 -7.96
N ILE A 163 -9.56 -6.02 -8.95
CA ILE A 163 -9.88 -6.23 -10.36
C ILE A 163 -9.78 -7.71 -10.72
N ALA A 164 -8.71 -8.39 -10.32
CA ALA A 164 -8.51 -9.81 -10.60
C ALA A 164 -9.59 -10.69 -9.94
N ILE A 165 -9.99 -10.33 -8.72
CA ILE A 165 -11.10 -11.03 -8.02
C ILE A 165 -12.41 -10.88 -8.78
N ILE A 166 -12.77 -9.67 -9.20
CA ILE A 166 -14.02 -9.43 -9.94
C ILE A 166 -13.98 -10.05 -11.34
N ASP A 167 -12.83 -10.03 -12.01
CA ASP A 167 -12.64 -10.73 -13.29
C ASP A 167 -12.90 -12.24 -13.14
N GLY A 168 -12.33 -12.85 -12.09
CA GLY A 168 -12.57 -14.26 -11.76
C GLY A 168 -14.06 -14.57 -11.46
N ILE A 169 -14.79 -13.65 -10.82
CA ILE A 169 -16.24 -13.79 -10.60
C ILE A 169 -16.98 -13.80 -11.93
N TYR A 170 -16.67 -12.91 -12.85
CA TYR A 170 -17.28 -12.88 -14.19
C TYR A 170 -16.95 -14.13 -15.01
N GLU A 171 -15.70 -14.61 -14.94
CA GLU A 171 -15.33 -15.86 -15.58
C GLU A 171 -16.11 -17.08 -15.02
N ALA A 172 -16.24 -17.17 -13.69
CA ALA A 172 -17.00 -18.24 -13.05
C ALA A 172 -18.47 -18.17 -13.45
N PHE A 173 -19.08 -16.98 -13.44
CA PHE A 173 -20.45 -16.78 -13.90
C PHE A 173 -20.63 -17.20 -15.35
N GLY A 174 -19.74 -16.79 -16.25
CA GLY A 174 -19.78 -17.16 -17.66
C GLY A 174 -19.65 -18.66 -17.93
N LYS A 175 -19.01 -19.42 -17.01
CA LYS A 175 -18.92 -20.89 -17.03
C LYS A 175 -20.09 -21.59 -16.33
N GLY A 176 -21.02 -20.83 -15.72
CA GLY A 176 -22.12 -21.36 -14.92
C GLY A 176 -21.68 -21.91 -13.56
N ASP A 177 -20.47 -21.58 -13.11
CA ASP A 177 -19.96 -21.95 -11.79
C ASP A 177 -20.50 -20.99 -10.70
N ILE A 178 -21.81 -21.10 -10.48
CA ILE A 178 -22.51 -20.27 -9.51
C ILE A 178 -22.01 -20.50 -8.06
N PRO A 179 -21.65 -21.73 -7.64
CA PRO A 179 -21.04 -21.92 -6.32
C PRO A 179 -19.80 -21.08 -6.07
N THR A 180 -18.90 -20.97 -7.04
CA THR A 180 -17.71 -20.09 -6.94
C THR A 180 -18.12 -18.63 -6.82
N VAL A 181 -19.06 -18.14 -7.64
CA VAL A 181 -19.56 -16.75 -7.56
C VAL A 181 -20.12 -16.44 -6.17
N LEU A 182 -20.97 -17.31 -5.62
CA LEU A 182 -21.57 -17.13 -4.27
C LEU A 182 -20.51 -17.22 -3.17
N GLY A 183 -19.52 -18.11 -3.34
CA GLY A 183 -18.42 -18.29 -2.41
C GLY A 183 -17.51 -17.06 -2.25
N MET A 184 -17.53 -16.15 -3.22
CA MET A 184 -16.79 -14.87 -3.16
C MET A 184 -17.54 -13.77 -2.40
N MET A 185 -18.81 -13.96 -2.05
CA MET A 185 -19.61 -13.01 -1.29
C MET A 185 -19.44 -13.21 0.23
N THR A 186 -19.60 -12.14 1.00
CA THR A 186 -19.78 -12.26 2.45
C THR A 186 -21.18 -12.78 2.78
N SER A 187 -21.33 -13.35 3.98
CA SER A 187 -22.62 -13.89 4.44
C SER A 187 -23.72 -12.82 4.57
N ASP A 188 -23.31 -11.56 4.71
CA ASP A 188 -24.13 -10.35 4.86
C ASP A 188 -24.04 -9.42 3.66
N ILE A 189 -23.76 -9.94 2.48
CA ILE A 189 -23.69 -9.20 1.23
C ILE A 189 -24.91 -8.27 1.06
N ILE A 190 -24.72 -7.06 0.58
CA ILE A 190 -25.79 -6.15 0.16
C ILE A 190 -25.82 -6.09 -1.37
N TRP A 191 -26.79 -6.79 -1.96
CA TRP A 191 -26.93 -6.87 -3.41
C TRP A 191 -28.15 -6.10 -3.89
N ASN A 192 -27.91 -5.13 -4.77
CA ASN A 192 -28.97 -4.30 -5.35
C ASN A 192 -28.99 -4.44 -6.89
N GLU A 193 -30.09 -4.90 -7.40
CA GLU A 193 -30.44 -4.77 -8.81
C GLU A 193 -30.90 -3.34 -9.14
N SER A 194 -30.73 -2.90 -10.39
CA SER A 194 -31.27 -1.64 -10.86
C SER A 194 -32.81 -1.62 -10.69
N SER A 195 -33.38 -0.50 -10.31
CA SER A 195 -34.84 -0.34 -10.19
C SER A 195 -35.61 -0.68 -11.48
N SER A 196 -34.96 -0.66 -12.63
CA SER A 196 -35.52 -1.08 -13.91
C SER A 196 -35.36 -2.58 -14.20
N SER A 197 -34.63 -3.33 -13.36
CA SER A 197 -34.48 -4.78 -13.45
C SER A 197 -35.75 -5.49 -12.95
N SER A 198 -36.15 -6.57 -13.65
CA SER A 198 -37.24 -7.45 -13.20
C SER A 198 -36.93 -8.16 -11.88
N TYR A 199 -35.67 -8.15 -11.45
CA TYR A 199 -35.18 -8.80 -10.24
C TYR A 199 -34.96 -7.81 -9.08
N SER A 200 -35.42 -6.56 -9.22
CA SER A 200 -35.26 -5.53 -8.17
C SER A 200 -36.29 -5.63 -7.04
N ASP A 201 -37.31 -6.48 -7.18
CA ASP A 201 -38.41 -6.67 -6.26
C ASP A 201 -38.00 -7.24 -4.88
N GLY A 202 -36.82 -7.82 -4.76
CA GLY A 202 -36.24 -8.30 -3.51
C GLY A 202 -35.10 -7.42 -2.95
N ASN A 203 -34.84 -6.27 -3.54
CA ASN A 203 -33.77 -5.37 -3.09
C ASN A 203 -33.95 -4.84 -1.65
N PRO A 204 -32.87 -4.77 -0.84
CA PRO A 204 -31.60 -5.41 -1.04
C PRO A 204 -31.63 -6.91 -0.73
N TYR A 205 -31.00 -7.73 -1.56
CA TYR A 205 -30.75 -9.11 -1.18
C TYR A 205 -29.54 -9.15 -0.21
N SER A 206 -29.73 -9.72 0.97
CA SER A 206 -28.77 -9.60 2.08
C SER A 206 -28.09 -10.91 2.47
N SER A 207 -28.00 -11.87 1.54
CA SER A 207 -27.22 -13.08 1.68
C SER A 207 -26.95 -13.73 0.31
N PRO A 208 -25.91 -14.56 0.16
CA PRO A 208 -25.65 -15.32 -1.07
C PRO A 208 -26.86 -16.16 -1.50
N ASP A 209 -27.57 -16.80 -0.56
CA ASP A 209 -28.78 -17.58 -0.86
C ASP A 209 -29.93 -16.71 -1.35
N ALA A 210 -30.06 -15.49 -0.84
CA ALA A 210 -31.06 -14.54 -1.32
C ALA A 210 -30.75 -14.10 -2.76
N VAL A 211 -29.48 -13.83 -3.08
CA VAL A 211 -29.02 -13.50 -4.46
C VAL A 211 -29.27 -14.68 -5.39
N LEU A 212 -28.90 -15.90 -4.97
CA LEU A 212 -29.12 -17.11 -5.77
C LEU A 212 -30.61 -17.27 -6.15
N ASN A 213 -31.49 -17.20 -5.14
CA ASN A 213 -32.92 -17.47 -5.36
C ASN A 213 -33.66 -16.31 -6.01
N GLY A 214 -33.29 -15.06 -5.64
CA GLY A 214 -33.96 -13.85 -6.11
C GLY A 214 -33.48 -13.37 -7.48
N VAL A 215 -32.22 -13.67 -7.83
CA VAL A 215 -31.62 -13.17 -9.08
C VAL A 215 -31.19 -14.33 -10.00
N PHE A 216 -30.19 -15.13 -9.63
CA PHE A 216 -29.53 -16.03 -10.57
C PHE A 216 -30.43 -17.16 -11.06
N LYS A 217 -31.24 -17.80 -10.19
CA LYS A 217 -32.20 -18.82 -10.61
C LYS A 217 -33.28 -18.25 -11.53
N ARG A 218 -33.84 -17.10 -11.18
CA ARG A 218 -34.87 -16.45 -12.00
C ARG A 218 -34.30 -16.04 -13.37
N LEU A 219 -33.06 -15.51 -13.39
CA LEU A 219 -32.37 -15.19 -14.63
C LEU A 219 -32.25 -16.42 -15.57
N GLY A 220 -31.88 -17.56 -15.00
CA GLY A 220 -31.79 -18.82 -15.76
C GLY A 220 -33.16 -19.41 -16.15
N GLU A 221 -34.21 -19.16 -15.37
CA GLU A 221 -35.59 -19.56 -15.68
C GLU A 221 -36.19 -18.73 -16.81
N ASP A 222 -35.93 -17.42 -16.81
CA ASP A 222 -36.53 -16.46 -17.74
C ASP A 222 -35.84 -16.41 -19.11
N ASN A 223 -34.56 -16.83 -19.22
CA ASN A 223 -33.76 -16.71 -20.43
C ASN A 223 -33.39 -18.06 -21.05
N ASP A 224 -33.48 -18.18 -22.38
CA ASP A 224 -32.90 -19.31 -23.17
C ASP A 224 -31.36 -19.29 -23.05
N TYR A 225 -30.79 -18.08 -23.14
CA TYR A 225 -29.40 -17.79 -22.86
C TYR A 225 -29.28 -16.40 -22.28
N PHE A 226 -28.23 -16.20 -21.48
CA PHE A 226 -27.81 -14.91 -20.95
C PHE A 226 -26.27 -14.87 -20.89
N LYS A 227 -25.69 -13.83 -21.48
CA LYS A 227 -24.24 -13.64 -21.56
C LYS A 227 -23.85 -12.26 -21.10
N LEU A 228 -22.65 -12.19 -20.54
CA LEU A 228 -21.98 -10.96 -20.19
C LEU A 228 -20.87 -10.73 -21.22
N GLU A 229 -20.92 -9.61 -21.92
CA GLU A 229 -20.03 -9.32 -23.03
C GLU A 229 -19.34 -7.98 -22.85
N ASN A 230 -18.14 -7.81 -23.47
CA ASN A 230 -17.38 -6.56 -23.47
C ASN A 230 -17.08 -6.02 -22.08
N ILE A 231 -16.77 -6.90 -21.15
CA ILE A 231 -16.48 -6.54 -19.76
C ILE A 231 -15.20 -5.70 -19.70
N LYS A 232 -15.28 -4.53 -19.07
CA LYS A 232 -14.15 -3.65 -18.78
C LYS A 232 -14.19 -3.31 -17.31
N LEU A 233 -13.09 -3.58 -16.61
CA LEU A 233 -12.96 -3.37 -15.17
C LEU A 233 -12.05 -2.16 -14.90
N SER A 234 -12.42 -1.38 -13.90
CA SER A 234 -11.64 -0.25 -13.40
C SER A 234 -11.74 -0.20 -11.88
N ALA A 235 -10.61 -0.16 -11.19
CA ALA A 235 -10.63 0.03 -9.74
C ALA A 235 -11.04 1.47 -9.41
N LEU A 236 -11.88 1.62 -8.38
CA LEU A 236 -12.27 2.89 -7.78
C LEU A 236 -11.80 2.92 -6.33
N GLY A 237 -10.70 3.65 -6.10
CA GLY A 237 -10.06 3.62 -4.78
C GLY A 237 -9.56 2.21 -4.42
N ASN A 238 -9.63 1.86 -3.13
CA ASN A 238 -9.05 0.62 -2.60
C ASN A 238 -10.01 -0.55 -2.53
N ASP A 239 -11.28 -0.28 -2.42
CA ASP A 239 -12.30 -1.26 -2.05
C ASP A 239 -13.40 -1.43 -3.10
N GLN A 240 -13.36 -0.66 -4.20
CA GLN A 240 -14.38 -0.73 -5.24
C GLN A 240 -13.81 -1.07 -6.62
N VAL A 241 -14.63 -1.78 -7.40
CA VAL A 241 -14.40 -2.05 -8.82
C VAL A 241 -15.65 -1.67 -9.60
N LEU A 242 -15.47 -0.82 -10.61
CA LEU A 242 -16.48 -0.50 -11.59
C LEU A 242 -16.33 -1.43 -12.78
N ALA A 243 -17.41 -2.10 -13.18
CA ALA A 243 -17.47 -2.86 -14.41
C ALA A 243 -18.47 -2.22 -15.37
N THR A 244 -18.06 -2.00 -16.61
CA THR A 244 -18.94 -1.67 -17.71
C THR A 244 -19.02 -2.85 -18.64
N LEU A 245 -20.21 -3.28 -19.03
CA LEU A 245 -20.42 -4.48 -19.84
C LEU A 245 -21.74 -4.43 -20.57
N ASN A 246 -21.96 -5.40 -21.44
CA ASN A 246 -23.22 -5.60 -22.13
C ASN A 246 -23.86 -6.92 -21.69
N TYR A 247 -25.16 -6.89 -21.44
CA TYR A 247 -26.00 -8.08 -21.40
C TYR A 247 -26.44 -8.44 -22.83
N ASP A 248 -26.35 -9.70 -23.18
CA ASP A 248 -26.92 -10.29 -24.39
C ASP A 248 -27.77 -11.48 -23.96
N GLY A 249 -29.05 -11.43 -24.22
CA GLY A 249 -29.97 -12.45 -23.75
C GLY A 249 -31.14 -12.70 -24.69
N LYS A 250 -31.84 -13.83 -24.45
CA LYS A 250 -33.08 -14.19 -25.14
C LYS A 250 -34.11 -14.68 -24.15
N LEU A 251 -35.26 -14.01 -24.12
CA LEU A 251 -36.37 -14.36 -23.25
C LEU A 251 -37.06 -15.64 -23.71
N LYS A 252 -37.22 -16.61 -22.81
CA LYS A 252 -37.94 -17.88 -23.09
C LYS A 252 -39.41 -17.64 -23.45
N LYS A 253 -40.05 -16.71 -22.72
CA LYS A 253 -41.47 -16.45 -22.85
C LYS A 253 -41.90 -15.86 -24.18
N THR A 254 -41.12 -14.91 -24.70
CA THR A 254 -41.42 -14.18 -25.94
C THR A 254 -40.57 -14.60 -27.14
N GLY A 255 -39.40 -15.21 -26.88
CA GLY A 255 -38.39 -15.49 -27.90
C GLY A 255 -37.59 -14.25 -28.35
N GLU A 256 -37.82 -13.10 -27.71
CA GLU A 256 -37.15 -11.84 -28.05
C GLU A 256 -35.71 -11.86 -27.57
N THR A 257 -34.81 -11.37 -28.39
CA THR A 257 -33.42 -11.10 -28.03
C THR A 257 -33.27 -9.66 -27.56
N TYR A 258 -32.39 -9.43 -26.60
CA TYR A 258 -32.10 -8.09 -26.12
C TYR A 258 -30.59 -7.89 -25.90
N GLN A 259 -30.14 -6.66 -26.07
CA GLN A 259 -28.83 -6.22 -25.68
C GLN A 259 -28.96 -4.93 -24.87
N THR A 260 -28.23 -4.86 -23.76
CA THR A 260 -28.31 -3.71 -22.85
C THR A 260 -26.95 -3.42 -22.24
N THR A 261 -26.52 -2.16 -22.28
CA THR A 261 -25.33 -1.72 -21.57
C THR A 261 -25.66 -1.53 -20.10
N VAL A 262 -24.81 -2.10 -19.24
CA VAL A 262 -24.97 -2.02 -17.81
C VAL A 262 -23.66 -1.62 -17.13
N VAL A 263 -23.79 -1.10 -15.93
CA VAL A 263 -22.67 -0.78 -15.05
C VAL A 263 -22.88 -1.51 -13.74
N HIS A 264 -21.85 -2.20 -13.28
CA HIS A 264 -21.82 -2.83 -11.96
C HIS A 264 -20.79 -2.12 -11.09
N LEU A 265 -21.18 -1.78 -9.89
CA LEU A 265 -20.28 -1.29 -8.85
C LEU A 265 -20.18 -2.38 -7.78
N TRP A 266 -18.98 -2.89 -7.61
CA TRP A 266 -18.60 -3.90 -6.63
C TRP A 266 -17.87 -3.24 -5.48
N THR A 267 -18.18 -3.64 -4.25
CA THR A 267 -17.40 -3.25 -3.06
C THR A 267 -16.84 -4.50 -2.42
N LEU A 268 -15.54 -4.49 -2.11
CA LEU A 268 -14.83 -5.62 -1.53
C LEU A 268 -14.20 -5.24 -0.19
N LYS A 269 -14.09 -6.22 0.68
CA LYS A 269 -13.31 -6.15 1.92
C LYS A 269 -12.68 -7.50 2.18
N GLU A 270 -11.37 -7.52 2.48
CA GLU A 270 -10.65 -8.76 2.78
C GLU A 270 -10.88 -9.84 1.71
N GLU A 271 -10.72 -9.47 0.43
CA GLU A 271 -10.88 -10.33 -0.75
C GLU A 271 -12.31 -10.90 -0.95
N LYS A 272 -13.30 -10.41 -0.23
CA LYS A 272 -14.72 -10.80 -0.36
C LYS A 272 -15.57 -9.63 -0.83
N VAL A 273 -16.58 -9.94 -1.63
CA VAL A 273 -17.59 -8.97 -2.06
C VAL A 273 -18.56 -8.72 -0.90
N THR A 274 -18.64 -7.47 -0.45
CA THR A 274 -19.54 -7.01 0.61
C THR A 274 -20.75 -6.25 0.07
N ALA A 275 -20.63 -5.64 -1.13
CA ALA A 275 -21.77 -4.99 -1.77
C ALA A 275 -21.68 -5.06 -3.31
N PHE A 276 -22.85 -5.06 -3.93
CA PHE A 276 -23.05 -4.97 -5.37
C PHE A 276 -24.20 -4.03 -5.69
N GLN A 277 -23.98 -3.17 -6.68
CA GLN A 277 -25.01 -2.29 -7.22
C GLN A 277 -25.01 -2.34 -8.74
N GLN A 278 -26.15 -2.70 -9.32
CA GLN A 278 -26.36 -2.65 -10.76
C GLN A 278 -26.99 -1.31 -11.19
N TYR A 279 -26.54 -0.82 -12.34
CA TYR A 279 -27.14 0.29 -13.06
C TYR A 279 -27.42 -0.15 -14.49
N ILE A 280 -28.67 -0.06 -14.94
CA ILE A 280 -29.05 -0.33 -16.32
C ILE A 280 -29.22 1.01 -17.02
N GLY A 281 -28.48 1.22 -18.11
CA GLY A 281 -28.67 2.39 -18.96
C GLY A 281 -30.07 2.36 -19.59
N LEU A 282 -30.77 3.49 -19.56
CA LEU A 282 -31.96 3.65 -20.37
C LEU A 282 -31.53 3.57 -21.84
N GLY A 283 -31.67 2.40 -22.45
CA GLY A 283 -31.43 2.22 -23.87
C GLY A 283 -32.25 3.29 -24.63
N LYS A 284 -31.64 3.93 -25.61
CA LYS A 284 -32.42 4.69 -26.58
C LYS A 284 -33.41 3.72 -27.20
N GLN A 285 -34.70 3.96 -26.92
CA GLN A 285 -35.82 3.35 -27.65
C GLN A 285 -35.74 3.72 -29.12
#